data_63ff08430fdb441f73def7eff703966e
#
_entry.id   63ff08430fdb441f73def7eff703966e
#
_cell.length_a   1.000
_cell.length_b   1.000
_cell.length_c   1.000
_cell.angle_alpha   90.00
_cell.angle_beta   90.00
_cell.angle_gamma   90.00
#
_symmetry.space_group_name_H-M   'P 1'
#
loop_
_entity.id
_entity.type
_entity.pdbx_description
1 polymer ?
#
loop_
_entity_poly.entity_id
_entity_poly.type
_entity_poly.pdbx_seq_one_letter_code
_entity_poly.pdbx_strand_id
1 'polypeptide(L)'
;ASTDEGESRIDPVDGKRHAADFAIWRKTPPGETRQMEWDSPWGKGAPGWHLECSVMSKELLGHPFDIHTGGIDHREIHHPNEIAQNQAHAGCDHSGARIWMHNNFLIDRRGKMSKSAGEFLRLQTLVDKGFHPLAYRLMCLQAHYRSELEFSWEGLQAAFVRLKRMVMALRK
;
A
#
# COMPACT_ATOMS: atom_id res chain seq x y z
N ALA A 1 -17.75 7.00 -11.95
CA ALA A 1 -17.00 5.78 -12.26
C ALA A 1 -17.65 5.14 -13.46
N SER A 2 -16.94 5.06 -14.60
CA SER A 2 -17.43 4.32 -15.76
C SER A 2 -17.43 2.84 -15.41
N THR A 3 -18.60 2.25 -15.35
CA THR A 3 -18.80 0.81 -15.30
C THR A 3 -18.64 0.24 -16.71
N ASP A 4 -17.48 0.41 -17.32
CA ASP A 4 -17.14 -0.42 -18.45
C ASP A 4 -16.99 -1.85 -17.92
N GLU A 5 -17.61 -2.78 -18.60
CA GLU A 5 -17.58 -4.23 -18.33
C GLU A 5 -16.13 -4.76 -18.48
N GLY A 6 -15.26 -4.31 -17.59
CA GLY A 6 -13.89 -4.79 -17.50
C GLY A 6 -13.90 -6.22 -17.01
N GLU A 7 -13.21 -7.10 -17.71
CA GLU A 7 -12.97 -8.48 -17.28
C GLU A 7 -12.45 -8.47 -15.83
N SER A 8 -13.11 -9.25 -14.96
CA SER A 8 -12.64 -9.45 -13.60
C SER A 8 -11.22 -10.01 -13.64
N ARG A 9 -10.27 -9.32 -13.02
CA ARG A 9 -8.87 -9.79 -12.87
C ARG A 9 -8.72 -10.90 -11.83
N ILE A 10 -9.83 -11.35 -11.26
CA ILE A 10 -9.91 -12.39 -10.24
C ILE A 10 -10.81 -13.46 -10.79
N ASP A 11 -10.45 -14.73 -10.59
CA ASP A 11 -11.27 -15.87 -10.97
C ASP A 11 -12.72 -15.69 -10.48
N PRO A 12 -13.71 -16.16 -11.26
CA PRO A 12 -15.11 -16.10 -10.86
C PRO A 12 -15.29 -16.72 -9.47
N VAL A 13 -15.80 -15.95 -8.52
CA VAL A 13 -16.12 -16.43 -7.17
C VAL A 13 -17.62 -16.51 -7.03
N ASP A 14 -18.11 -17.68 -6.62
CA ASP A 14 -19.53 -17.89 -6.36
C ASP A 14 -20.06 -16.86 -5.35
N GLY A 15 -21.23 -16.31 -5.64
CA GLY A 15 -21.90 -15.32 -4.80
C GLY A 15 -21.68 -13.86 -5.19
N LYS A 16 -20.80 -13.54 -6.14
CA LYS A 16 -20.74 -12.20 -6.74
C LYS A 16 -21.98 -11.97 -7.63
N ARG A 17 -22.59 -10.79 -7.50
CA ARG A 17 -23.67 -10.33 -8.39
C ARG A 17 -23.12 -9.53 -9.56
N HIS A 18 -21.99 -8.87 -9.37
CA HIS A 18 -21.30 -8.07 -10.38
C HIS A 18 -19.79 -8.32 -10.31
N ALA A 19 -19.11 -8.22 -11.45
CA ALA A 19 -17.65 -8.45 -11.53
C ALA A 19 -16.84 -7.51 -10.59
N ALA A 20 -17.34 -6.30 -10.37
CA ALA A 20 -16.72 -5.32 -9.47
C ALA A 20 -16.99 -5.55 -7.98
N ASP A 21 -17.84 -6.50 -7.61
CA ASP A 21 -18.11 -6.79 -6.20
C ASP A 21 -16.86 -7.29 -5.50
N PHE A 22 -16.66 -6.86 -4.26
CA PHE A 22 -15.54 -7.26 -3.43
C PHE A 22 -15.98 -7.59 -2.00
N ALA A 23 -15.19 -8.43 -1.32
CA ALA A 23 -15.53 -8.89 0.02
C ALA A 23 -15.30 -7.78 1.07
N ILE A 24 -16.34 -7.43 1.80
CA ILE A 24 -16.27 -6.57 2.99
C ILE A 24 -15.91 -7.40 4.22
N TRP A 25 -16.46 -8.60 4.33
CA TRP A 25 -16.20 -9.55 5.41
C TRP A 25 -15.86 -10.92 4.84
N ARG A 26 -14.75 -11.49 5.26
CA ARG A 26 -14.27 -12.82 4.85
C ARG A 26 -14.56 -13.82 5.96
N LYS A 27 -15.55 -14.63 5.79
CA LYS A 27 -15.91 -15.69 6.73
C LYS A 27 -14.77 -16.70 6.86
N THR A 28 -14.55 -17.20 8.07
CA THR A 28 -13.66 -18.33 8.30
C THR A 28 -14.41 -19.61 7.91
N PRO A 29 -13.85 -20.46 7.03
CA PRO A 29 -14.49 -21.72 6.68
C PRO A 29 -14.67 -22.64 7.90
N PRO A 30 -15.70 -23.48 7.93
CA PRO A 30 -15.87 -24.46 9.00
C PRO A 30 -14.63 -25.37 9.16
N GLY A 31 -14.16 -25.50 10.39
CA GLY A 31 -12.98 -26.34 10.70
C GLY A 31 -11.64 -25.65 10.51
N GLU A 32 -11.62 -24.42 10.00
CA GLU A 32 -10.42 -23.60 9.91
C GLU A 32 -10.34 -22.57 11.04
N THR A 33 -9.13 -22.10 11.32
CA THR A 33 -8.87 -20.97 12.21
C THR A 33 -7.97 -19.97 11.52
N ARG A 34 -8.22 -18.68 11.74
CA ARG A 34 -7.35 -17.58 11.29
C ARG A 34 -6.52 -17.09 12.46
N GLN A 35 -5.34 -16.58 12.19
CA GLN A 35 -4.50 -15.94 13.21
C GLN A 35 -5.22 -14.75 13.88
N MET A 36 -6.01 -14.02 13.09
CA MET A 36 -6.85 -12.92 13.58
C MET A 36 -8.27 -13.11 13.01
N GLU A 37 -9.24 -13.26 13.88
CA GLU A 37 -10.64 -13.38 13.51
C GLU A 37 -11.55 -12.85 14.63
N TRP A 38 -12.73 -12.41 14.25
CA TRP A 38 -13.74 -11.82 15.13
C TRP A 38 -15.11 -12.37 14.83
N ASP A 39 -15.98 -12.28 15.81
CA ASP A 39 -17.40 -12.57 15.62
C ASP A 39 -18.07 -11.40 14.87
N SER A 40 -19.04 -11.74 14.02
CA SER A 40 -19.83 -10.75 13.29
C SER A 40 -21.26 -11.26 13.06
N PRO A 41 -22.20 -10.37 12.68
CA PRO A 41 -23.55 -10.79 12.29
C PRO A 41 -23.58 -11.79 11.14
N TRP A 42 -22.49 -11.85 10.33
CA TRP A 42 -22.37 -12.74 9.18
C TRP A 42 -21.60 -14.03 9.49
N GLY A 43 -21.18 -14.21 10.75
CA GLY A 43 -20.36 -15.31 11.22
C GLY A 43 -18.93 -14.89 11.51
N LYS A 44 -18.16 -15.83 12.07
CA LYS A 44 -16.76 -15.62 12.44
C LYS A 44 -15.89 -15.40 11.21
N GLY A 45 -14.95 -14.45 11.29
CA GLY A 45 -14.13 -14.11 10.14
C GLY A 45 -13.25 -12.88 10.36
N ALA A 46 -12.83 -12.27 9.27
CA ALA A 46 -11.99 -11.07 9.27
C ALA A 46 -12.49 -10.05 8.26
N PRO A 47 -12.24 -8.75 8.48
CA PRO A 47 -12.58 -7.71 7.52
C PRO A 47 -11.87 -7.92 6.18
N GLY A 48 -12.46 -7.41 5.11
CA GLY A 48 -11.78 -7.29 3.83
C GLY A 48 -10.67 -6.23 3.92
N TRP A 49 -9.60 -6.42 3.20
CA TRP A 49 -8.43 -5.54 3.23
C TRP A 49 -8.76 -4.06 3.00
N HIS A 50 -9.66 -3.75 2.05
CA HIS A 50 -10.07 -2.37 1.77
C HIS A 50 -10.84 -1.75 2.94
N LEU A 51 -11.66 -2.55 3.63
CA LEU A 51 -12.42 -2.10 4.78
C LEU A 51 -11.51 -1.70 5.95
N GLU A 52 -10.42 -2.40 6.17
CA GLU A 52 -9.44 -2.05 7.20
C GLU A 52 -8.94 -0.62 7.00
N CYS A 53 -8.51 -0.28 5.78
CA CYS A 53 -8.03 1.07 5.45
C CYS A 53 -9.13 2.13 5.58
N SER A 54 -10.32 1.87 5.07
CA SER A 54 -11.45 2.81 5.16
C SER A 54 -11.82 3.13 6.61
N VAL A 55 -11.90 2.11 7.47
CA VAL A 55 -12.26 2.27 8.88
C VAL A 55 -11.15 2.98 9.65
N MET A 56 -9.90 2.54 9.52
CA MET A 56 -8.77 3.16 10.22
C MET A 56 -8.58 4.62 9.83
N SER A 57 -8.67 4.93 8.56
CA SER A 57 -8.53 6.30 8.06
C SER A 57 -9.61 7.21 8.64
N LYS A 58 -10.86 6.77 8.60
CA LYS A 58 -11.98 7.52 9.15
C LYS A 58 -11.87 7.74 10.66
N GLU A 59 -11.53 6.68 11.41
CA GLU A 59 -11.46 6.71 12.87
C GLU A 59 -10.34 7.62 13.37
N LEU A 60 -9.17 7.56 12.72
CA LEU A 60 -7.99 8.28 13.17
C LEU A 60 -7.84 9.68 12.59
N LEU A 61 -8.34 9.91 11.37
CA LEU A 61 -8.14 11.16 10.63
C LEU A 61 -9.45 11.94 10.40
N GLY A 62 -10.59 11.30 10.58
CA GLY A 62 -11.89 11.88 10.26
C GLY A 62 -12.29 11.71 8.79
N HIS A 63 -13.37 12.40 8.39
CA HIS A 63 -13.89 12.36 7.02
C HIS A 63 -14.44 13.72 6.62
N PRO A 64 -13.93 14.38 5.56
CA PRO A 64 -12.79 13.97 4.74
C PRO A 64 -11.44 14.24 5.42
N PHE A 65 -10.40 13.48 5.06
CA PHE A 65 -9.01 13.77 5.43
C PHE A 65 -8.20 14.26 4.22
N ASP A 66 -6.97 14.75 4.45
CA ASP A 66 -6.28 15.51 3.40
C ASP A 66 -5.63 14.64 2.35
N ILE A 67 -4.76 13.70 2.73
CA ILE A 67 -3.93 12.95 1.80
C ILE A 67 -3.97 11.45 2.13
N HIS A 68 -4.28 10.64 1.11
CA HIS A 68 -4.17 9.18 1.15
C HIS A 68 -3.14 8.70 0.13
N THR A 69 -2.21 7.87 0.59
CA THR A 69 -1.10 7.41 -0.25
C THR A 69 -1.13 5.91 -0.44
N GLY A 70 -0.61 5.44 -1.56
CA GLY A 70 -0.41 4.02 -1.83
C GLY A 70 0.55 3.78 -2.98
N GLY A 71 0.87 2.52 -3.26
CA GLY A 71 1.58 2.15 -4.47
C GLY A 71 0.69 2.33 -5.70
N ILE A 72 1.30 2.40 -6.87
CA ILE A 72 0.59 2.53 -8.16
C ILE A 72 -0.41 1.39 -8.39
N ASP A 73 -0.16 0.22 -7.83
CA ASP A 73 -1.03 -0.95 -7.87
C ASP A 73 -2.35 -0.78 -7.07
N HIS A 74 -2.39 0.16 -6.13
CA HIS A 74 -3.62 0.48 -5.39
C HIS A 74 -4.59 1.34 -6.19
N ARG A 75 -4.12 2.01 -7.23
CA ARG A 75 -4.91 2.97 -8.03
C ARG A 75 -6.09 2.32 -8.73
N GLU A 76 -5.95 1.08 -9.18
CA GLU A 76 -6.96 0.43 -10.04
C GLU A 76 -7.99 -0.39 -9.24
N ILE A 77 -7.67 -0.85 -8.05
CA ILE A 77 -8.54 -1.75 -7.26
C ILE A 77 -8.71 -1.27 -5.82
N HIS A 78 -7.61 -1.16 -5.07
CA HIS A 78 -7.70 -0.94 -3.61
C HIS A 78 -8.32 0.42 -3.27
N HIS A 79 -7.80 1.50 -3.81
CA HIS A 79 -8.32 2.84 -3.56
C HIS A 79 -9.72 3.08 -4.14
N PRO A 80 -10.09 2.60 -5.34
CA PRO A 80 -11.48 2.67 -5.79
C PRO A 80 -12.46 1.95 -4.88
N ASN A 81 -12.06 0.82 -4.30
CA ASN A 81 -12.90 0.09 -3.35
C ASN A 81 -13.03 0.84 -2.00
N GLU A 82 -11.98 1.47 -1.51
CA GLU A 82 -12.08 2.36 -0.35
C GLU A 82 -12.99 3.57 -0.62
N ILE A 83 -12.89 4.18 -1.81
CA ILE A 83 -13.78 5.28 -2.22
C ILE A 83 -15.24 4.84 -2.18
N ALA A 84 -15.54 3.67 -2.77
CA ALA A 84 -16.89 3.12 -2.75
C ALA A 84 -17.41 2.89 -1.33
N GLN A 85 -16.58 2.35 -0.43
CA GLN A 85 -16.91 2.16 0.98
C GLN A 85 -17.15 3.50 1.70
N ASN A 86 -16.28 4.47 1.48
CA ASN A 86 -16.38 5.79 2.11
C ASN A 86 -17.67 6.52 1.68
N GLN A 87 -17.98 6.49 0.39
CA GLN A 87 -19.20 7.09 -0.16
C GLN A 87 -20.46 6.40 0.36
N ALA A 88 -20.49 5.08 0.35
CA ALA A 88 -21.62 4.29 0.84
C ALA A 88 -21.86 4.51 2.34
N HIS A 89 -20.78 4.57 3.14
CA HIS A 89 -20.88 4.78 4.58
C HIS A 89 -21.29 6.21 4.94
N ALA A 90 -20.75 7.20 4.24
CA ALA A 90 -21.03 8.62 4.51
C ALA A 90 -22.36 9.10 3.89
N GLY A 91 -22.93 8.34 2.95
CA GLY A 91 -24.11 8.74 2.20
C GLY A 91 -23.89 9.99 1.34
N CYS A 92 -22.68 10.20 0.86
CA CYS A 92 -22.32 11.36 0.04
C CYS A 92 -21.26 11.00 -1.02
N ASP A 93 -21.02 11.89 -1.97
CA ASP A 93 -20.06 11.68 -3.07
C ASP A 93 -18.59 11.91 -2.68
N HIS A 94 -18.30 12.17 -1.42
CA HIS A 94 -16.93 12.43 -0.98
C HIS A 94 -16.11 11.14 -0.92
N SER A 95 -14.93 11.15 -1.55
CA SER A 95 -14.08 9.95 -1.69
C SER A 95 -13.38 9.49 -0.41
N GLY A 96 -13.44 10.26 0.67
CA GLY A 96 -12.71 10.02 1.93
C GLY A 96 -11.48 10.88 2.05
N ALA A 97 -10.58 10.87 1.06
CA ALA A 97 -9.42 11.75 1.00
C ALA A 97 -9.61 12.85 -0.06
N ARG A 98 -9.01 14.02 0.20
CA ARG A 98 -8.99 15.16 -0.75
C ARG A 98 -7.98 14.92 -1.87
N ILE A 99 -6.85 14.29 -1.54
CA ILE A 99 -5.76 13.97 -2.48
C ILE A 99 -5.42 12.50 -2.37
N TRP A 100 -5.50 11.80 -3.49
CA TRP A 100 -5.05 10.42 -3.66
C TRP A 100 -3.70 10.41 -4.38
N MET A 101 -2.66 9.93 -3.71
CA MET A 101 -1.30 10.00 -4.20
C MET A 101 -0.72 8.60 -4.37
N HIS A 102 -0.15 8.33 -5.55
CA HIS A 102 0.38 7.01 -5.88
C HIS A 102 1.86 7.10 -6.23
N ASN A 103 2.69 6.34 -5.53
CA ASN A 103 4.10 6.19 -5.84
C ASN A 103 4.34 4.92 -6.68
N ASN A 104 5.41 4.96 -7.46
CA ASN A 104 5.82 3.82 -8.25
C ASN A 104 6.68 2.84 -7.44
N PHE A 105 7.07 1.73 -8.05
CA PHE A 105 7.79 0.64 -7.39
C PHE A 105 9.27 0.94 -7.17
N LEU A 106 9.79 0.32 -6.12
CA LEU A 106 11.22 0.08 -5.97
C LEU A 106 11.55 -1.19 -6.76
N ILE A 107 12.47 -1.07 -7.70
CA ILE A 107 12.93 -2.15 -8.56
C ILE A 107 14.42 -2.42 -8.38
N ASP A 108 14.89 -3.60 -8.70
CA ASP A 108 16.31 -3.89 -8.92
C ASP A 108 16.56 -4.13 -10.40
N ARG A 109 17.82 -4.39 -10.79
CA ARG A 109 18.18 -4.66 -12.19
C ARG A 109 17.46 -5.89 -12.81
N ARG A 110 16.86 -6.73 -11.98
CA ARG A 110 16.09 -7.92 -12.39
C ARG A 110 14.61 -7.67 -12.48
N GLY A 111 14.15 -6.46 -12.13
CA GLY A 111 12.76 -6.05 -12.12
C GLY A 111 12.19 -5.79 -10.73
N LYS A 112 10.87 -5.95 -10.55
CA LYS A 112 10.19 -5.71 -9.26
C LYS A 112 10.76 -6.62 -8.18
N MET A 113 11.22 -6.04 -7.07
CA MET A 113 11.65 -6.79 -5.90
C MET A 113 10.47 -7.56 -5.28
N SER A 114 10.58 -8.88 -5.20
CA SER A 114 9.56 -9.74 -4.60
C SER A 114 10.17 -10.74 -3.62
N LYS A 115 9.37 -11.18 -2.65
CA LYS A 115 9.79 -12.20 -1.67
C LYS A 115 10.13 -13.54 -2.31
N SER A 116 9.51 -13.85 -3.45
CA SER A 116 9.68 -15.12 -4.18
C SER A 116 10.99 -15.20 -4.98
N ALA A 117 11.71 -14.09 -5.18
CA ALA A 117 12.96 -14.04 -5.94
C ALA A 117 14.21 -14.46 -5.14
N GLY A 118 14.08 -14.98 -3.91
CA GLY A 118 15.13 -15.59 -3.11
C GLY A 118 16.05 -14.64 -2.33
N GLU A 119 16.43 -13.51 -2.87
CA GLU A 119 17.19 -12.47 -2.17
C GLU A 119 16.32 -11.22 -1.97
N PHE A 120 15.54 -11.21 -0.91
CA PHE A 120 14.79 -10.03 -0.53
C PHE A 120 15.69 -9.06 0.24
N LEU A 121 15.93 -7.88 -0.31
CA LEU A 121 16.72 -6.85 0.33
C LEU A 121 15.94 -6.26 1.51
N ARG A 122 16.40 -6.55 2.72
CA ARG A 122 15.84 -6.01 3.97
C ARG A 122 16.63 -4.77 4.39
N LEU A 123 15.99 -3.86 5.12
CA LEU A 123 16.69 -2.73 5.71
C LEU A 123 17.88 -3.17 6.59
N GLN A 124 17.73 -4.28 7.33
CA GLN A 124 18.79 -4.86 8.14
C GLN A 124 20.04 -5.20 7.29
N THR A 125 19.87 -5.70 6.08
CA THR A 125 21.01 -5.98 5.16
C THR A 125 21.84 -4.72 4.87
N LEU A 126 21.19 -3.57 4.78
CA LEU A 126 21.91 -2.28 4.59
C LEU A 126 22.66 -1.89 5.85
N VAL A 127 22.04 -2.07 7.01
CA VAL A 127 22.66 -1.79 8.32
C VAL A 127 23.87 -2.69 8.56
N ASP A 128 23.75 -3.98 8.28
CA ASP A 128 24.84 -4.97 8.42
C ASP A 128 26.03 -4.66 7.51
N LYS A 129 25.77 -3.99 6.38
CA LYS A 129 26.83 -3.47 5.47
C LYS A 129 27.35 -2.08 5.86
N GLY A 130 26.95 -1.54 7.01
CA GLY A 130 27.43 -0.27 7.54
C GLY A 130 26.75 0.98 6.99
N PHE A 131 25.61 0.84 6.30
CA PHE A 131 24.83 1.98 5.85
C PHE A 131 23.85 2.46 6.94
N HIS A 132 23.74 3.75 7.11
CA HIS A 132 22.74 4.33 7.98
C HIS A 132 21.35 4.25 7.30
N PRO A 133 20.26 3.87 7.99
CA PRO A 133 18.91 3.79 7.41
C PRO A 133 18.44 5.06 6.70
N LEU A 134 18.82 6.23 7.21
CA LEU A 134 18.49 7.50 6.57
C LEU A 134 19.17 7.70 5.21
N ALA A 135 20.25 6.98 4.91
CA ALA A 135 20.85 7.00 3.56
C ALA A 135 19.88 6.39 2.54
N TYR A 136 19.22 5.28 2.89
CA TYR A 136 18.19 4.68 2.05
C TYR A 136 17.00 5.61 1.89
N ARG A 137 16.51 6.20 2.97
CA ARG A 137 15.44 7.20 2.90
C ARG A 137 15.80 8.37 1.98
N LEU A 138 17.02 8.88 2.08
CA LEU A 138 17.50 9.96 1.23
C LEU A 138 17.57 9.54 -0.24
N MET A 139 18.04 8.32 -0.53
CA MET A 139 18.04 7.76 -1.89
C MET A 139 16.61 7.74 -2.47
N CYS A 140 15.64 7.28 -1.71
CA CYS A 140 14.23 7.26 -2.16
C CYS A 140 13.69 8.67 -2.41
N LEU A 141 14.03 9.64 -1.54
CA LEU A 141 13.53 11.01 -1.65
C LEU A 141 14.19 11.83 -2.78
N GLN A 142 15.27 11.33 -3.38
CA GLN A 142 15.93 11.98 -4.52
C GLN A 142 15.24 11.72 -5.86
N ALA A 143 14.40 10.69 -5.95
CA ALA A 143 13.63 10.38 -7.13
C ALA A 143 12.22 10.98 -7.03
N HIS A 144 11.64 11.28 -8.18
CA HIS A 144 10.23 11.66 -8.23
C HIS A 144 9.34 10.45 -7.89
N TYR A 145 8.36 10.63 -7.01
CA TYR A 145 7.55 9.52 -6.47
C TYR A 145 6.77 8.71 -7.52
N ARG A 146 6.48 9.32 -8.69
CA ARG A 146 5.79 8.64 -9.81
C ARG A 146 6.73 7.82 -10.68
N SER A 147 8.04 7.99 -10.54
CA SER A 147 9.04 7.23 -11.30
C SER A 147 9.38 5.94 -10.58
N GLU A 148 9.68 4.89 -11.35
CA GLU A 148 10.29 3.71 -10.78
C GLU A 148 11.65 4.09 -10.17
N LEU A 149 11.91 3.56 -8.99
CA LEU A 149 13.17 3.77 -8.29
C LEU A 149 14.01 2.51 -8.39
N GLU A 150 15.09 2.56 -9.19
CA GLU A 150 16.05 1.46 -9.24
C GLU A 150 16.96 1.49 -8.02
N PHE A 151 16.99 0.39 -7.26
CA PHE A 151 17.97 0.21 -6.19
C PHE A 151 19.31 -0.17 -6.78
N SER A 152 20.35 0.53 -6.35
CA SER A 152 21.74 0.14 -6.58
C SER A 152 22.62 0.47 -5.37
N TRP A 153 23.67 -0.32 -5.16
CA TRP A 153 24.60 -0.08 -4.08
C TRP A 153 25.37 1.23 -4.28
N GLU A 154 25.67 1.57 -5.53
CA GLU A 154 26.29 2.83 -5.92
C GLU A 154 25.39 4.02 -5.60
N GLY A 155 24.10 3.93 -5.92
CA GLY A 155 23.10 4.94 -5.59
C GLY A 155 22.96 5.14 -4.08
N LEU A 156 22.92 4.03 -3.32
CA LEU A 156 22.90 4.07 -1.86
C LEU A 156 24.16 4.71 -1.28
N GLN A 157 25.34 4.37 -1.81
CA GLN A 157 26.61 4.95 -1.39
C GLN A 157 26.66 6.47 -1.65
N ALA A 158 26.20 6.91 -2.81
CA ALA A 158 26.10 8.34 -3.14
C ALA A 158 25.17 9.07 -2.16
N ALA A 159 24.00 8.50 -1.85
CA ALA A 159 23.07 9.06 -0.86
C ALA A 159 23.69 9.09 0.54
N PHE A 160 24.46 8.08 0.93
CA PHE A 160 25.16 8.03 2.21
C PHE A 160 26.22 9.14 2.35
N VAL A 161 27.02 9.38 1.31
CA VAL A 161 27.98 10.49 1.27
C VAL A 161 27.25 11.84 1.40
N ARG A 162 26.14 12.01 0.68
CA ARG A 162 25.30 13.21 0.77
C ARG A 162 24.74 13.40 2.18
N LEU A 163 24.22 12.36 2.81
CA LEU A 163 23.73 12.40 4.18
C LEU A 163 24.82 12.87 5.15
N LYS A 164 26.03 12.29 5.06
CA LYS A 164 27.17 12.72 5.89
C LYS A 164 27.48 14.21 5.73
N ARG A 165 27.51 14.72 4.50
CA ARG A 165 27.74 16.15 4.24
C ARG A 165 26.66 17.04 4.84
N MET A 166 25.39 16.63 4.75
CA MET A 166 24.27 17.36 5.37
C MET A 166 24.42 17.42 6.89
N VAL A 167 24.69 16.29 7.54
CA VAL A 167 24.89 16.24 9.00
C VAL A 167 26.08 17.07 9.45
N MET A 168 27.17 17.03 8.71
CA MET A 168 28.35 17.85 9.02
C MET A 168 28.09 19.36 8.87
N ALA A 169 27.29 19.74 7.89
CA ALA A 169 26.92 21.15 7.69
C ALA A 169 25.99 21.68 8.81
N LEU A 170 25.18 20.83 9.42
CA LEU A 170 24.30 21.20 10.53
C LEU A 170 25.03 21.32 11.89
N ARG A 171 26.26 20.79 11.99
CA ARG A 171 27.07 20.85 13.21
C ARG A 171 27.96 22.10 13.29
N LYS A 172 27.92 22.97 12.28
CA LYS A 172 28.55 24.28 12.27
C LYS A 172 27.63 25.34 12.86
#